data_9b9f26c391d296c77bd929c93f0d126c
#
_entry.id   9b9f26c391d296c77bd929c93f0d126c
#
_cell.length_a   1.000
_cell.length_b   1.000
_cell.length_c   1.000
_cell.angle_alpha   90.00
_cell.angle_beta   90.00
_cell.angle_gamma   90.00
#
_symmetry.space_group_name_H-M   'P 1'
#
loop_
_entity.id
_entity.type
_entity.pdbx_description
1 polymer ?
#
loop_
_entity_poly.entity_id
_entity_poly.type
_entity_poly.pdbx_seq_one_letter_code
_entity_poly.pdbx_strand_id
1 'polypeptide(L)'
;MGKITVETCHIDGLKVITPTVFGDNRGYFMEAYNYNDFREAGIDQEFVQDNQSASKRGVLRGLHFQYQYPQDKLVRVIRGEVYDVAVDLREGSATFGRWFGVLLSEENKKQFFIPKNFAHGFLVLSDYAEFVYKCSDFYHPNDEGGIRFDDPDIGVEWPIPEGMELILSDKDKKQKSFAEYLREKQV
;
A
#
# COMPACT_ATOMS: atom_id res chain seq x y z
N MET A 1 -23.67 -5.43 11.12
CA MET A 1 -23.09 -6.77 10.90
C MET A 1 -21.63 -6.62 10.60
N GLY A 2 -20.69 -6.95 10.33
CA GLY A 2 -19.28 -6.84 10.07
C GLY A 2 -18.60 -5.58 10.58
N LYS A 3 -18.34 -5.47 11.86
CA LYS A 3 -17.55 -4.34 12.36
C LYS A 3 -16.07 -4.56 12.02
N ILE A 4 -15.38 -3.46 11.71
CA ILE A 4 -13.95 -3.42 11.49
C ILE A 4 -13.23 -2.92 12.75
N THR A 5 -11.98 -3.35 12.96
CA THR A 5 -11.07 -2.76 13.94
C THR A 5 -10.05 -1.90 13.18
N VAL A 6 -9.77 -0.70 13.67
CA VAL A 6 -8.83 0.23 13.04
C VAL A 6 -7.69 0.55 14.00
N GLU A 7 -6.47 0.31 13.51
CA GLU A 7 -5.23 0.66 14.18
C GLU A 7 -4.59 1.83 13.43
N THR A 8 -4.16 2.87 14.16
CA THR A 8 -3.38 4.00 13.63
C THR A 8 -1.90 3.78 13.90
N CYS A 9 -1.04 4.49 13.17
CA CYS A 9 0.40 4.46 13.39
C CYS A 9 0.95 5.88 13.65
N HIS A 10 2.27 6.01 13.69
CA HIS A 10 2.95 7.30 13.91
C HIS A 10 2.83 8.29 12.75
N ILE A 11 2.30 7.86 11.60
CA ILE A 11 2.03 8.70 10.43
C ILE A 11 0.52 8.90 10.32
N ASP A 12 0.08 10.13 10.54
CA ASP A 12 -1.34 10.46 10.49
C ASP A 12 -1.97 10.16 9.13
N GLY A 13 -3.21 9.66 9.16
CA GLY A 13 -3.98 9.28 7.99
C GLY A 13 -3.80 7.83 7.53
N LEU A 14 -2.66 7.19 7.80
CA LEU A 14 -2.49 5.75 7.57
C LEU A 14 -3.31 4.93 8.58
N LYS A 15 -4.00 3.90 8.09
CA LYS A 15 -4.83 3.03 8.96
C LYS A 15 -4.67 1.57 8.56
N VAL A 16 -4.46 0.73 9.55
CA VAL A 16 -4.52 -0.73 9.38
C VAL A 16 -5.91 -1.20 9.83
N ILE A 17 -6.63 -1.86 8.94
CA ILE A 17 -8.01 -2.27 9.15
C ILE A 17 -8.06 -3.80 9.24
N THR A 18 -8.68 -4.32 10.29
CA THR A 18 -8.94 -5.75 10.45
C THR A 18 -10.46 -5.99 10.42
N PRO A 19 -10.98 -6.66 9.38
CA PRO A 19 -12.40 -7.00 9.31
C PRO A 19 -12.74 -8.11 10.30
N THR A 20 -14.01 -8.14 10.75
CA THR A 20 -14.51 -9.29 11.50
C THR A 20 -14.70 -10.46 10.55
N VAL A 21 -14.11 -11.60 10.90
CA VAL A 21 -14.20 -12.85 10.14
C VAL A 21 -15.13 -13.82 10.87
N PHE A 22 -16.13 -14.32 10.17
CA PHE A 22 -17.09 -15.32 10.66
C PHE A 22 -16.75 -16.67 10.02
N GLY A 23 -16.24 -17.61 10.82
CA GLY A 23 -15.83 -18.93 10.35
C GLY A 23 -16.74 -20.05 10.88
N ASP A 24 -16.95 -21.10 10.08
CA ASP A 24 -17.57 -22.37 10.45
C ASP A 24 -16.94 -23.55 9.67
N ASN A 25 -17.55 -24.74 9.75
CA ASN A 25 -17.04 -25.95 9.07
C ASN A 25 -17.09 -25.89 7.52
N ARG A 26 -17.67 -24.86 6.93
CA ARG A 26 -17.74 -24.64 5.48
C ARG A 26 -16.65 -23.67 4.99
N GLY A 27 -16.01 -22.90 5.90
CA GLY A 27 -15.05 -21.86 5.59
C GLY A 27 -15.33 -20.59 6.37
N TYR A 28 -15.16 -19.43 5.74
CA TYR A 28 -15.39 -18.15 6.41
C TYR A 28 -16.18 -17.18 5.51
N PHE A 29 -16.77 -16.20 6.17
CA PHE A 29 -17.37 -15.01 5.56
C PHE A 29 -16.82 -13.78 6.25
N MET A 30 -16.58 -12.70 5.50
CA MET A 30 -16.30 -11.37 6.02
C MET A 30 -16.82 -10.30 5.07
N GLU A 31 -17.22 -9.17 5.62
CA GLU A 31 -17.39 -7.95 4.82
C GLU A 31 -15.99 -7.33 4.59
N ALA A 32 -15.46 -7.47 3.39
CA ALA A 32 -14.15 -6.93 3.05
C ALA A 32 -14.17 -5.41 2.89
N TYR A 33 -15.33 -4.86 2.54
CA TYR A 33 -15.58 -3.44 2.46
C TYR A 33 -17.06 -3.15 2.72
N ASN A 34 -17.31 -2.19 3.60
CA ASN A 34 -18.64 -1.64 3.85
C ASN A 34 -18.49 -0.13 4.01
N TYR A 35 -19.07 0.63 3.09
CA TYR A 35 -18.92 2.09 3.06
C TYR A 35 -19.26 2.77 4.39
N ASN A 36 -20.33 2.33 5.08
CA ASN A 36 -20.74 2.95 6.34
C ASN A 36 -19.72 2.70 7.45
N ASP A 37 -19.22 1.47 7.60
CA ASP A 37 -18.23 1.12 8.62
C ASP A 37 -16.90 1.85 8.37
N PHE A 38 -16.48 1.94 7.11
CA PHE A 38 -15.26 2.66 6.74
C PHE A 38 -15.41 4.17 6.94
N ARG A 39 -16.58 4.74 6.61
CA ARG A 39 -16.89 6.15 6.85
C ARG A 39 -16.89 6.48 8.34
N GLU A 40 -17.48 5.64 9.20
CA GLU A 40 -17.43 5.80 10.66
C GLU A 40 -15.99 5.76 11.19
N ALA A 41 -15.11 5.00 10.54
CA ALA A 41 -13.68 4.95 10.84
C ALA A 41 -12.89 6.13 10.24
N GLY A 42 -13.55 7.11 9.63
CA GLY A 42 -12.93 8.28 8.99
C GLY A 42 -12.25 7.95 7.66
N ILE A 43 -12.80 7.00 6.91
CA ILE A 43 -12.43 6.66 5.53
C ILE A 43 -13.70 6.83 4.70
N ASP A 44 -13.96 8.05 4.26
CA ASP A 44 -15.19 8.44 3.55
C ASP A 44 -14.98 8.66 2.04
N GLN A 45 -13.85 8.22 1.51
CA GLN A 45 -13.54 8.28 0.09
C GLN A 45 -14.46 7.36 -0.73
N GLU A 46 -14.90 7.86 -1.86
CA GLU A 46 -15.51 7.04 -2.90
C GLU A 46 -14.41 6.30 -3.67
N PHE A 47 -14.50 4.98 -3.74
CA PHE A 47 -13.58 4.16 -4.53
C PHE A 47 -14.19 3.86 -5.89
N VAL A 48 -13.50 4.28 -6.95
CA VAL A 48 -14.00 4.22 -8.34
C VAL A 48 -13.29 3.20 -9.21
N GLN A 49 -12.20 2.59 -8.72
CA GLN A 49 -11.41 1.60 -9.47
C GLN A 49 -10.94 0.49 -8.55
N ASP A 50 -11.11 -0.76 -8.99
CA ASP A 50 -10.55 -1.96 -8.38
C ASP A 50 -9.44 -2.54 -9.25
N ASN A 51 -8.33 -2.91 -8.62
CA ASN A 51 -7.19 -3.54 -9.28
C ASN A 51 -6.85 -4.87 -8.59
N GLN A 52 -6.38 -5.82 -9.40
CA GLN A 52 -5.84 -7.08 -8.91
C GLN A 52 -4.53 -7.39 -9.61
N SER A 53 -3.56 -7.84 -8.85
CA SER A 53 -2.29 -8.34 -9.39
C SER A 53 -1.90 -9.65 -8.72
N ALA A 54 -1.15 -10.46 -9.45
CA ALA A 54 -0.55 -11.68 -8.96
C ALA A 54 0.96 -11.62 -9.15
N SER A 55 1.70 -12.09 -8.16
CA SER A 55 3.16 -11.98 -8.16
C SER A 55 3.78 -13.14 -7.40
N LYS A 56 4.95 -13.59 -7.83
CA LYS A 56 5.74 -14.61 -7.16
C LYS A 56 6.69 -14.01 -6.13
N ARG A 57 7.24 -14.85 -5.26
CA ARG A 57 8.19 -14.50 -4.22
C ARG A 57 9.32 -13.61 -4.74
N GLY A 58 9.69 -12.60 -3.97
CA GLY A 58 10.75 -11.64 -4.28
C GLY A 58 10.35 -10.52 -5.24
N VAL A 59 9.13 -10.56 -5.81
CA VAL A 59 8.63 -9.40 -6.57
C VAL A 59 8.44 -8.22 -5.65
N LEU A 60 9.11 -7.12 -5.95
CA LEU A 60 8.93 -5.83 -5.30
C LEU A 60 8.39 -4.84 -6.33
N ARG A 61 7.31 -4.15 -5.99
CA ARG A 61 6.69 -3.10 -6.79
C ARG A 61 6.67 -1.82 -6.00
N GLY A 62 7.12 -0.72 -6.59
CA GLY A 62 7.07 0.58 -5.92
C GLY A 62 8.41 1.31 -5.92
N LEU A 63 8.50 2.43 -5.28
CA LEU A 63 7.43 3.16 -4.57
C LEU A 63 6.70 4.07 -5.57
N HIS A 64 5.41 3.89 -5.78
CA HIS A 64 4.65 4.58 -6.84
C HIS A 64 3.63 5.57 -6.29
N PHE A 65 3.38 6.64 -7.04
CA PHE A 65 2.32 7.64 -6.79
C PHE A 65 1.89 8.31 -8.10
N GLN A 66 0.84 9.12 -8.06
CA GLN A 66 0.44 10.02 -9.15
C GLN A 66 0.60 11.48 -8.68
N TYR A 67 1.03 12.36 -9.57
CA TYR A 67 1.34 13.76 -9.24
C TYR A 67 0.10 14.64 -9.17
N GLN A 68 -0.72 14.66 -10.22
CA GLN A 68 -1.88 15.55 -10.38
C GLN A 68 -3.19 14.86 -9.99
N TYR A 69 -3.24 13.54 -10.11
CA TYR A 69 -4.41 12.71 -9.80
C TYR A 69 -4.09 11.69 -8.69
N PRO A 70 -3.66 12.17 -7.49
CA PRO A 70 -3.26 11.27 -6.43
C PRO A 70 -4.45 10.45 -5.93
N GLN A 71 -4.20 9.17 -5.70
CA GLN A 71 -5.20 8.18 -5.30
C GLN A 71 -5.08 7.84 -3.82
N ASP A 72 -6.21 7.84 -3.09
CA ASP A 72 -6.31 7.05 -1.87
C ASP A 72 -6.40 5.58 -2.27
N LYS A 73 -5.79 4.71 -1.48
CA LYS A 73 -5.77 3.26 -1.75
C LYS A 73 -6.22 2.49 -0.53
N LEU A 74 -7.03 1.48 -0.76
CA LEU A 74 -7.37 0.47 0.25
C LEU A 74 -6.89 -0.88 -0.27
N VAL A 75 -5.81 -1.39 0.32
CA VAL A 75 -5.10 -2.57 -0.19
C VAL A 75 -5.27 -3.77 0.74
N ARG A 76 -5.27 -4.97 0.18
CA ARG A 76 -5.30 -6.23 0.93
C ARG A 76 -4.72 -7.39 0.11
N VAL A 77 -4.33 -8.44 0.80
CA VAL A 77 -3.90 -9.71 0.20
C VAL A 77 -5.04 -10.73 0.30
N ILE A 78 -5.40 -11.35 -0.81
CA ILE A 78 -6.41 -12.41 -0.84
C ILE A 78 -5.79 -13.82 -0.89
N ARG A 79 -4.52 -13.92 -1.27
CA ARG A 79 -3.72 -15.13 -1.24
C ARG A 79 -2.26 -14.80 -0.99
N GLY A 80 -1.61 -15.58 -0.13
CA GLY A 80 -0.20 -15.38 0.23
C GLY A 80 0.04 -14.23 1.20
N GLU A 81 1.24 -13.65 1.13
CA GLU A 81 1.73 -12.67 2.09
C GLU A 81 2.62 -11.64 1.42
N VAL A 82 2.44 -10.36 1.77
CA VAL A 82 3.30 -9.27 1.36
C VAL A 82 3.65 -8.36 2.54
N TYR A 83 4.80 -7.69 2.45
CA TYR A 83 5.11 -6.53 3.27
C TYR A 83 4.78 -5.28 2.47
N ASP A 84 3.81 -4.51 2.94
CA ASP A 84 3.27 -3.33 2.27
C ASP A 84 3.79 -2.06 2.93
N VAL A 85 4.23 -1.08 2.14
CA VAL A 85 4.90 0.14 2.61
C VAL A 85 4.27 1.38 2.00
N ALA A 86 4.01 2.37 2.85
CA ALA A 86 3.62 3.72 2.47
C ALA A 86 4.63 4.75 2.97
N VAL A 87 5.00 5.70 2.10
CA VAL A 87 5.91 6.81 2.40
C VAL A 87 5.13 8.12 2.30
N ASP A 88 5.16 8.93 3.34
CA ASP A 88 4.48 10.23 3.37
C ASP A 88 5.17 11.25 2.45
N LEU A 89 4.47 11.68 1.40
CA LEU A 89 4.92 12.72 0.47
C LEU A 89 4.07 13.99 0.56
N ARG A 90 3.27 14.16 1.61
CA ARG A 90 2.42 15.33 1.82
C ARG A 90 3.26 16.54 2.23
N GLU A 91 3.20 17.59 1.43
CA GLU A 91 3.90 18.84 1.71
C GLU A 91 3.43 19.44 3.04
N GLY A 92 4.39 19.87 3.87
CA GLY A 92 4.11 20.44 5.20
C GLY A 92 3.75 19.41 6.28
N SER A 93 3.73 18.11 5.96
CA SER A 93 3.53 17.06 6.96
C SER A 93 4.73 16.97 7.91
N ALA A 94 4.48 16.82 9.20
CA ALA A 94 5.52 16.55 10.20
C ALA A 94 6.24 15.21 9.97
N THR A 95 5.63 14.32 9.19
CA THR A 95 6.17 13.00 8.85
C THR A 95 6.59 12.90 7.37
N PHE A 96 6.77 14.03 6.67
CA PHE A 96 7.23 14.05 5.29
C PHE A 96 8.54 13.25 5.13
N GLY A 97 8.58 12.32 4.15
CA GLY A 97 9.68 11.39 3.91
C GLY A 97 9.75 10.21 4.88
N ARG A 98 8.89 10.15 5.90
CA ARG A 98 8.79 8.98 6.79
C ARG A 98 7.94 7.89 6.18
N TRP A 99 8.22 6.65 6.56
CA TRP A 99 7.51 5.48 6.07
C TRP A 99 6.90 4.64 7.20
N PHE A 100 5.88 3.88 6.84
CA PHE A 100 5.30 2.84 7.68
C PHE A 100 5.08 1.59 6.83
N GLY A 101 5.39 0.42 7.41
CA GLY A 101 5.22 -0.86 6.75
C GLY A 101 4.34 -1.80 7.59
N VAL A 102 3.58 -2.65 6.90
CA VAL A 102 2.68 -3.62 7.52
C VAL A 102 2.66 -4.94 6.76
N LEU A 103 2.61 -6.04 7.50
CA LEU A 103 2.42 -7.37 6.94
C LEU A 103 0.94 -7.58 6.61
N LEU A 104 0.64 -7.86 5.35
CA LEU A 104 -0.70 -8.20 4.87
C LEU A 104 -0.69 -9.64 4.35
N SER A 105 -1.66 -10.45 4.76
CA SER A 105 -1.73 -11.85 4.33
C SER A 105 -3.15 -12.37 4.23
N GLU A 106 -3.32 -13.47 3.50
CA GLU A 106 -4.57 -14.22 3.50
C GLU A 106 -4.96 -14.74 4.88
N GLU A 107 -4.00 -14.92 5.80
CA GLU A 107 -4.25 -15.38 7.16
C GLU A 107 -4.73 -14.26 8.07
N ASN A 108 -4.03 -13.12 8.08
CA ASN A 108 -4.36 -12.03 9.00
C ASN A 108 -5.55 -11.17 8.54
N LYS A 109 -5.95 -11.27 7.27
CA LYS A 109 -7.06 -10.52 6.65
C LYS A 109 -6.95 -9.00 6.77
N LYS A 110 -5.79 -8.48 7.20
CA LYS A 110 -5.57 -7.05 7.36
C LYS A 110 -5.66 -6.34 6.01
N GLN A 111 -6.11 -5.11 6.08
CA GLN A 111 -6.14 -4.17 4.96
C GLN A 111 -5.37 -2.92 5.38
N PHE A 112 -4.80 -2.24 4.42
CA PHE A 112 -4.07 -1.00 4.68
C PHE A 112 -4.69 0.14 3.88
N PHE A 113 -5.13 1.18 4.58
CA PHE A 113 -5.60 2.41 3.98
C PHE A 113 -4.45 3.40 3.90
N ILE A 114 -4.19 3.86 2.68
CA ILE A 114 -3.11 4.79 2.32
C ILE A 114 -3.77 6.00 1.66
N PRO A 115 -3.77 7.17 2.31
CA PRO A 115 -4.30 8.40 1.71
C PRO A 115 -3.53 8.82 0.46
N LYS A 116 -4.14 9.67 -0.34
CA LYS A 116 -3.46 10.35 -1.45
C LYS A 116 -2.22 11.12 -0.98
N ASN A 117 -1.30 11.33 -1.91
CA ASN A 117 0.02 11.95 -1.65
C ASN A 117 0.94 11.10 -0.76
N PHE A 118 0.78 9.79 -0.82
CA PHE A 118 1.76 8.83 -0.33
C PHE A 118 2.38 8.08 -1.51
N ALA A 119 3.65 7.74 -1.43
CA ALA A 119 4.24 6.71 -2.30
C ALA A 119 3.96 5.34 -1.69
N HIS A 120 3.67 4.36 -2.53
CA HIS A 120 3.23 3.03 -2.13
C HIS A 120 4.02 1.94 -2.85
N GLY A 121 4.35 0.89 -2.13
CA GLY A 121 4.98 -0.30 -2.69
C GLY A 121 4.84 -1.51 -1.79
N PHE A 122 5.14 -2.70 -2.32
CA PHE A 122 5.11 -3.92 -1.55
C PHE A 122 6.14 -4.95 -2.03
N LEU A 123 6.53 -5.82 -1.10
CA LEU A 123 7.40 -6.98 -1.33
C LEU A 123 6.63 -8.27 -1.07
N VAL A 124 6.65 -9.19 -2.03
CA VAL A 124 6.03 -10.53 -1.89
C VAL A 124 6.96 -11.45 -1.08
N LEU A 125 6.46 -11.95 0.05
CA LEU A 125 7.21 -12.81 0.97
C LEU A 125 6.88 -14.30 0.81
N SER A 126 5.64 -14.65 0.46
CA SER A 126 5.21 -16.02 0.15
C SER A 126 5.62 -16.43 -1.27
N ASP A 127 5.52 -17.71 -1.60
CA ASP A 127 5.87 -18.23 -2.94
C ASP A 127 5.04 -17.57 -4.04
N TYR A 128 3.80 -17.20 -3.70
CA TYR A 128 2.86 -16.51 -4.59
C TYR A 128 1.93 -15.62 -3.76
N ALA A 129 1.58 -14.45 -4.28
CA ALA A 129 0.59 -13.58 -3.65
C ALA A 129 -0.38 -13.00 -4.68
N GLU A 130 -1.65 -12.90 -4.29
CA GLU A 130 -2.67 -12.11 -4.98
C GLU A 130 -3.03 -10.89 -4.15
N PHE A 131 -2.82 -9.75 -4.76
CA PHE A 131 -2.95 -8.43 -4.15
C PHE A 131 -4.06 -7.66 -4.85
N VAL A 132 -5.01 -7.17 -4.07
CA VAL A 132 -6.16 -6.40 -4.58
C VAL A 132 -6.24 -5.06 -3.88
N TYR A 133 -6.64 -4.03 -4.60
CA TYR A 133 -6.78 -2.70 -4.02
C TYR A 133 -7.81 -1.83 -4.74
N LYS A 134 -8.49 -1.02 -3.95
CA LYS A 134 -9.41 0.02 -4.39
C LYS A 134 -8.67 1.34 -4.48
N CYS A 135 -9.03 2.16 -5.47
CA CYS A 135 -8.51 3.52 -5.66
C CYS A 135 -9.65 4.54 -5.71
N SER A 136 -9.39 5.71 -5.12
CA SER A 136 -10.35 6.83 -5.11
C SER A 136 -10.33 7.67 -6.38
N ASP A 137 -9.38 7.43 -7.28
CA ASP A 137 -9.29 8.07 -8.60
C ASP A 137 -8.79 7.06 -9.63
N PHE A 138 -8.93 7.40 -10.92
CA PHE A 138 -8.51 6.54 -12.01
C PHE A 138 -6.99 6.53 -12.20
N TYR A 139 -6.49 5.46 -12.81
CA TYR A 139 -5.09 5.38 -13.20
C TYR A 139 -4.81 6.26 -14.41
N HIS A 140 -3.84 7.16 -14.28
CA HIS A 140 -3.35 8.05 -15.31
C HIS A 140 -1.91 7.69 -15.69
N PRO A 141 -1.66 6.94 -16.77
CA PRO A 141 -0.33 6.43 -17.10
C PRO A 141 0.72 7.52 -17.38
N ASN A 142 0.28 8.72 -17.76
CA ASN A 142 1.18 9.86 -18.01
C ASN A 142 1.42 10.73 -16.77
N ASP A 143 0.79 10.42 -15.65
CA ASP A 143 0.88 11.15 -14.39
C ASP A 143 1.64 10.37 -13.31
N GLU A 144 2.14 9.20 -13.65
CA GLU A 144 2.77 8.30 -12.72
C GLU A 144 4.18 8.76 -12.34
N GLY A 145 4.45 8.78 -11.04
CA GLY A 145 5.76 9.00 -10.46
C GLY A 145 6.23 7.83 -9.60
N GLY A 146 7.48 7.86 -9.21
CA GLY A 146 8.04 6.88 -8.31
C GLY A 146 9.36 7.32 -7.70
N ILE A 147 9.68 6.70 -6.58
CA ILE A 147 10.95 6.81 -5.87
C ILE A 147 11.53 5.41 -5.75
N ARG A 148 12.85 5.29 -5.86
CA ARG A 148 13.51 3.99 -5.74
C ARG A 148 13.22 3.36 -4.37
N PHE A 149 12.98 2.05 -4.37
CA PHE A 149 12.57 1.30 -3.16
C PHE A 149 13.66 1.28 -2.07
N ASP A 150 14.92 1.39 -2.47
CA ASP A 150 16.13 1.33 -1.64
C ASP A 150 16.76 2.71 -1.41
N ASP A 151 15.97 3.78 -1.48
CA ASP A 151 16.45 5.13 -1.28
C ASP A 151 16.98 5.34 0.15
N PRO A 152 18.24 5.78 0.31
CA PRO A 152 18.88 5.88 1.61
C PRO A 152 18.32 7.01 2.49
N ASP A 153 17.74 8.06 1.90
CA ASP A 153 17.18 9.19 2.63
C ASP A 153 15.80 8.84 3.22
N ILE A 154 15.05 7.94 2.55
CA ILE A 154 13.81 7.36 3.08
C ILE A 154 14.13 6.20 4.04
N GLY A 155 15.07 5.34 3.66
CA GLY A 155 15.58 4.26 4.50
C GLY A 155 14.52 3.19 4.83
N VAL A 156 13.72 2.75 3.85
CA VAL A 156 12.75 1.67 4.07
C VAL A 156 13.46 0.37 4.44
N GLU A 157 13.14 -0.17 5.60
CA GLU A 157 13.65 -1.46 6.07
C GLU A 157 12.77 -2.61 5.54
N TRP A 158 13.04 -3.04 4.31
CA TRP A 158 12.36 -4.18 3.73
C TRP A 158 12.78 -5.48 4.42
N PRO A 159 11.84 -6.34 4.87
CA PRO A 159 12.17 -7.61 5.51
C PRO A 159 12.57 -8.67 4.46
N ILE A 160 13.69 -8.43 3.77
CA ILE A 160 14.20 -9.31 2.73
C ILE A 160 14.91 -10.49 3.40
N PRO A 161 14.35 -11.73 3.32
CA PRO A 161 15.01 -12.90 3.87
C PRO A 161 16.37 -13.17 3.22
N GLU A 162 17.31 -13.73 3.96
CA GLU A 162 18.59 -14.15 3.43
C GLU A 162 18.42 -15.08 2.22
N GLY A 163 19.14 -14.79 1.15
CA GLY A 163 19.07 -15.55 -0.10
C GLY A 163 17.85 -15.25 -0.98
N MET A 164 16.98 -14.32 -0.60
CA MET A 164 15.90 -13.90 -1.48
C MET A 164 16.42 -12.98 -2.60
N GLU A 165 16.20 -13.40 -3.84
CA GLU A 165 16.45 -12.57 -5.02
C GLU A 165 15.26 -11.62 -5.26
N LEU A 166 15.53 -10.32 -5.39
CA LEU A 166 14.50 -9.33 -5.73
C LEU A 166 14.22 -9.31 -7.22
N ILE A 167 12.95 -9.25 -7.56
CA ILE A 167 12.44 -9.19 -8.92
C ILE A 167 11.73 -7.84 -9.10
N LEU A 168 12.35 -6.95 -9.87
CA LEU A 168 11.89 -5.61 -10.17
C LEU A 168 11.55 -5.47 -11.65
N SER A 169 10.52 -4.69 -11.95
CA SER A 169 10.28 -4.26 -13.33
C SER A 169 11.39 -3.32 -13.81
N ASP A 170 11.55 -3.18 -15.13
CA ASP A 170 12.52 -2.22 -15.70
C ASP A 170 12.20 -0.77 -15.32
N LYS A 171 10.92 -0.49 -15.02
CA LYS A 171 10.46 0.79 -14.51
C LYS A 171 10.91 1.02 -13.06
N ASP A 172 10.72 0.03 -12.19
CA ASP A 172 11.10 0.14 -10.77
C ASP A 172 12.61 0.28 -10.59
N LYS A 173 13.40 -0.36 -11.48
CA LYS A 173 14.88 -0.22 -11.51
C LYS A 173 15.36 1.19 -11.87
N LYS A 174 14.52 1.98 -12.54
CA LYS A 174 14.86 3.32 -13.07
C LYS A 174 14.22 4.46 -12.29
N GLN A 175 13.57 4.15 -11.16
CA GLN A 175 12.97 5.18 -10.33
C GLN A 175 14.02 6.15 -9.78
N LYS A 176 13.63 7.41 -9.69
CA LYS A 176 14.49 8.48 -9.16
C LYS A 176 14.74 8.33 -7.65
N SER A 177 15.78 8.97 -7.17
CA SER A 177 16.02 9.12 -5.74
C SER A 177 15.04 10.14 -5.11
N PHE A 178 14.90 10.09 -3.79
CA PHE A 178 14.10 11.07 -3.05
C PHE A 178 14.68 12.49 -3.20
N ALA A 179 16.01 12.62 -3.21
CA ALA A 179 16.67 13.90 -3.46
C ALA A 179 16.38 14.47 -4.87
N GLU A 180 16.25 13.64 -5.90
CA GLU A 180 15.83 14.07 -7.24
C GLU A 180 14.35 14.48 -7.25
N TYR A 181 13.48 13.73 -6.60
CA TYR A 181 12.07 14.09 -6.41
C TYR A 181 11.90 15.46 -5.73
N LEU A 182 12.68 15.76 -4.67
CA LEU A 182 12.64 17.04 -3.98
C LEU A 182 13.06 18.20 -4.88
N ARG A 183 14.09 18.00 -5.72
CA ARG A 183 14.54 19.05 -6.68
C ARG A 183 13.48 19.38 -7.72
N GLU A 184 12.76 18.38 -8.23
CA GLU A 184 11.67 18.60 -9.19
C GLU A 184 10.48 19.36 -8.58
N LYS A 185 10.24 19.19 -7.28
CA LYS A 185 9.17 19.89 -6.57
C LYS A 185 9.48 21.36 -6.25
N GLN A 186 10.75 21.76 -6.28
CA GLN A 186 11.21 23.12 -5.95
C GLN A 186 11.31 24.07 -7.16
N VAL A 187 10.90 23.61 -8.37
CA VAL A 187 10.95 24.40 -9.63
C VAL A 187 9.64 25.12 -9.91
#